data_cf4390a8663d19244d9781b45e9d1060
#
_entry.id   cf4390a8663d19244d9781b45e9d1060
#
_cell.length_a   1.000
_cell.length_b   1.000
_cell.length_c   1.000
_cell.angle_alpha   90.00
_cell.angle_beta   90.00
_cell.angle_gamma   90.00
#
_symmetry.space_group_name_H-M   'P 1'
#
loop_
_entity.id
_entity.type
_entity.pdbx_description
1 polymer ?
#
loop_
_entity_poly.entity_id
_entity_poly.type
_entity_poly.pdbx_seq_one_letter_code
_entity_poly.pdbx_strand_id
1 'polypeptide(L)'
;MHFQIPQFKSFKFLWLALILSSVLFTGCSPSQIASSASPNYTNLPRLVGKATVVMTVKGSPITIEVDGDNAPITAGNFLDLVQKGVYNGLMFHRVVRDPQPFVAQGGDPQSKDPNFPPARLGTGGYIDPQLNIERLIPLEIKPRGQKEPFYGKTISEKPVLTHKLGAIAMARSQTPNSASSQFYFALADLGFLDGAYAVFGYVTDGIEVVNQIQQGDRIDQAEVTKGLANLKLPQ
;
A
#
# COMPACT_ATOMS: atom_id res chain seq x y z
N MET A 1 -12.66 -6.13 68.76
CA MET A 1 -13.24 -7.46 68.49
C MET A 1 -12.17 -8.28 67.73
N HIS A 2 -11.63 -9.23 68.51
CA HIS A 2 -10.65 -10.22 68.03
C HIS A 2 -11.40 -11.34 67.35
N PHE A 3 -10.88 -11.80 66.24
CA PHE A 3 -11.22 -13.12 65.73
C PHE A 3 -9.96 -13.88 65.34
N GLN A 4 -9.88 -15.07 65.95
CA GLN A 4 -8.77 -16.01 65.94
C GLN A 4 -8.73 -16.86 64.63
N ILE A 5 -7.50 -17.23 64.26
CA ILE A 5 -7.14 -18.23 63.26
C ILE A 5 -7.20 -19.63 63.87
N PRO A 6 -7.77 -20.66 63.28
CA PRO A 6 -7.50 -22.04 63.66
C PRO A 6 -6.37 -22.65 62.78
N GLN A 7 -5.41 -23.17 63.51
CA GLN A 7 -4.37 -24.09 63.06
C GLN A 7 -4.95 -25.47 62.78
N PHE A 8 -4.61 -26.10 61.67
CA PHE A 8 -4.79 -27.53 61.48
C PHE A 8 -3.50 -28.24 61.17
N LYS A 9 -3.31 -29.33 61.88
CA LYS A 9 -2.14 -30.17 62.10
C LYS A 9 -1.70 -30.97 60.90
N SER A 10 -0.39 -31.15 60.79
CA SER A 10 0.37 -32.12 59.97
C SER A 10 -0.14 -33.56 60.07
N PHE A 11 -0.19 -34.25 58.97
CA PHE A 11 -0.22 -35.71 58.91
C PHE A 11 0.95 -36.19 58.03
N LYS A 12 1.91 -36.84 58.71
CA LYS A 12 3.01 -37.57 58.04
C LYS A 12 2.47 -38.94 57.63
N PHE A 13 2.63 -39.34 56.38
CA PHE A 13 2.71 -40.74 56.02
C PHE A 13 3.84 -40.99 55.00
N LEU A 14 4.65 -41.91 55.40
CA LEU A 14 5.85 -42.48 54.82
C LEU A 14 5.45 -43.68 53.92
N TRP A 15 6.27 -44.02 52.94
CA TRP A 15 6.41 -45.26 52.14
C TRP A 15 6.26 -44.97 50.62
N LEU A 16 7.04 -45.42 49.73
CA LEU A 16 8.16 -46.36 49.53
C LEU A 16 8.69 -46.13 48.09
N ALA A 17 9.96 -46.27 47.89
CA ALA A 17 10.64 -46.15 46.60
C ALA A 17 10.16 -47.15 45.58
N LEU A 18 10.01 -46.73 44.31
CA LEU A 18 10.18 -47.60 43.16
C LEU A 18 10.90 -46.81 42.05
N ILE A 19 12.15 -47.24 41.83
CA ILE A 19 13.00 -46.78 40.74
C ILE A 19 12.44 -47.41 39.45
N LEU A 20 12.00 -46.63 38.51
CA LEU A 20 11.83 -47.04 37.15
C LEU A 20 12.50 -46.06 36.18
N SER A 21 13.58 -46.56 35.64
CA SER A 21 14.40 -45.95 34.61
C SER A 21 13.57 -45.60 33.38
N SER A 22 13.41 -44.32 33.06
CA SER A 22 12.80 -43.88 31.81
C SER A 22 13.81 -43.05 31.06
N VAL A 23 14.20 -43.65 29.94
CA VAL A 23 15.08 -43.09 28.90
C VAL A 23 14.51 -41.76 28.41
N LEU A 24 15.24 -40.69 28.68
CA LEU A 24 14.97 -39.37 28.11
C LEU A 24 15.35 -39.39 26.58
N PHE A 25 14.37 -39.62 25.75
CA PHE A 25 14.47 -39.20 24.35
C PHE A 25 14.31 -37.68 24.28
N THR A 26 15.41 -36.94 24.29
CA THR A 26 15.46 -35.58 23.83
C THR A 26 15.27 -35.56 22.32
N GLY A 27 14.02 -35.60 21.90
CA GLY A 27 13.65 -35.30 20.51
C GLY A 27 13.82 -33.79 20.31
N CYS A 28 14.95 -33.37 19.76
CA CYS A 28 15.05 -32.08 19.08
C CYS A 28 14.07 -32.09 17.88
N SER A 29 12.87 -31.59 18.09
CA SER A 29 12.04 -31.20 16.95
C SER A 29 12.74 -30.01 16.26
N PRO A 30 13.12 -30.12 14.99
CA PRO A 30 13.53 -28.94 14.25
C PRO A 30 12.33 -28.01 14.23
N SER A 31 12.49 -26.82 14.81
CA SER A 31 11.54 -25.73 14.64
C SER A 31 11.36 -25.54 13.13
N GLN A 32 10.25 -25.99 12.61
CA GLN A 32 9.86 -25.64 11.26
C GLN A 32 9.71 -24.12 11.25
N ILE A 33 10.72 -23.43 10.70
CA ILE A 33 10.58 -22.06 10.27
C ILE A 33 9.45 -22.15 9.25
N ALA A 34 8.25 -21.76 9.67
CA ALA A 34 7.13 -21.58 8.76
C ALA A 34 7.61 -20.53 7.76
N SER A 35 8.01 -21.01 6.58
CA SER A 35 8.15 -20.17 5.41
C SER A 35 6.80 -19.52 5.23
N SER A 36 6.67 -18.26 5.64
CA SER A 36 5.51 -17.45 5.33
C SER A 36 5.52 -17.31 3.81
N ALA A 37 4.80 -18.21 3.13
CA ALA A 37 4.56 -18.07 1.71
C ALA A 37 4.01 -16.65 1.51
N SER A 38 4.72 -15.85 0.74
CA SER A 38 4.25 -14.50 0.38
C SER A 38 2.84 -14.67 -0.17
N PRO A 39 1.88 -13.84 0.28
CA PRO A 39 0.51 -13.94 -0.21
C PRO A 39 0.52 -13.98 -1.75
N ASN A 40 -0.19 -14.94 -2.32
CA ASN A 40 -0.22 -15.09 -3.76
C ASN A 40 -1.15 -14.04 -4.37
N TYR A 41 -0.58 -12.94 -4.88
CA TYR A 41 -1.28 -11.85 -5.56
C TYR A 41 -1.31 -12.03 -7.09
N THR A 42 -1.39 -13.27 -7.58
CA THR A 42 -1.45 -13.56 -9.04
C THR A 42 -2.71 -13.05 -9.71
N ASN A 43 -3.73 -12.73 -8.91
CA ASN A 43 -4.99 -12.14 -9.36
C ASN A 43 -4.94 -10.61 -9.53
N LEU A 44 -3.77 -9.98 -9.36
CA LEU A 44 -3.60 -8.54 -9.52
C LEU A 44 -2.71 -8.20 -10.73
N PRO A 45 -2.97 -7.09 -11.43
CA PRO A 45 -2.09 -6.60 -12.48
C PRO A 45 -0.67 -6.36 -11.97
N ARG A 46 0.33 -6.64 -12.79
CA ARG A 46 1.75 -6.44 -12.45
C ARG A 46 2.47 -5.75 -13.59
N LEU A 47 3.32 -4.79 -13.28
CA LEU A 47 4.25 -4.20 -14.23
C LEU A 47 5.62 -4.88 -14.07
N VAL A 48 6.24 -5.26 -15.19
CA VAL A 48 7.61 -5.79 -15.25
C VAL A 48 8.50 -4.73 -15.89
N GLY A 49 9.48 -4.21 -15.16
CA GLY A 49 10.26 -3.04 -15.61
C GLY A 49 9.48 -1.75 -15.43
N LYS A 50 9.69 -0.79 -16.35
CA LYS A 50 9.13 0.55 -16.23
C LYS A 50 8.11 0.86 -17.32
N ALA A 51 7.25 1.85 -17.05
CA ALA A 51 6.33 2.42 -18.02
C ALA A 51 6.22 3.94 -17.83
N THR A 52 5.76 4.63 -18.88
CA THR A 52 5.54 6.09 -18.85
C THR A 52 4.05 6.36 -19.04
N VAL A 53 3.51 7.19 -18.17
CA VAL A 53 2.15 7.73 -18.23
C VAL A 53 2.23 9.24 -18.43
N VAL A 54 1.41 9.78 -19.32
CA VAL A 54 1.16 11.22 -19.43
C VAL A 54 -0.23 11.49 -18.88
N MET A 55 -0.30 12.32 -17.86
CA MET A 55 -1.54 12.78 -17.25
C MET A 55 -1.72 14.26 -17.55
N THR A 56 -2.84 14.65 -18.17
CA THR A 56 -3.14 16.03 -18.50
C THR A 56 -4.07 16.63 -17.45
N VAL A 57 -3.71 17.80 -16.93
CA VAL A 57 -4.51 18.57 -15.97
C VAL A 57 -4.59 20.02 -16.47
N LYS A 58 -5.80 20.54 -16.66
CA LYS A 58 -6.01 21.88 -17.25
C LYS A 58 -5.27 22.08 -18.57
N GLY A 59 -5.26 21.07 -19.42
CA GLY A 59 -4.57 21.10 -20.71
C GLY A 59 -3.04 21.00 -20.64
N SER A 60 -2.44 20.90 -19.45
CA SER A 60 -0.98 20.80 -19.27
C SER A 60 -0.56 19.39 -18.91
N PRO A 61 0.47 18.82 -19.58
CA PRO A 61 0.90 17.46 -19.34
C PRO A 61 1.79 17.32 -18.11
N ILE A 62 1.66 16.18 -17.43
CA ILE A 62 2.52 15.67 -16.36
C ILE A 62 3.03 14.31 -16.82
N THR A 63 4.34 14.17 -17.04
CA THR A 63 4.96 12.90 -17.40
C THR A 63 5.40 12.16 -16.15
N ILE A 64 4.96 10.92 -16.00
CA ILE A 64 5.18 10.06 -14.83
C ILE A 64 5.88 8.79 -15.29
N GLU A 65 7.04 8.46 -14.74
CA GLU A 65 7.64 7.14 -14.84
C GLU A 65 7.19 6.28 -13.67
N VAL A 66 6.55 5.14 -13.95
CA VAL A 66 6.15 4.14 -12.94
C VAL A 66 7.12 2.97 -12.95
N ASP A 67 7.46 2.47 -11.74
CA ASP A 67 8.56 1.54 -11.50
C ASP A 67 8.03 0.17 -11.04
N GLY A 68 7.87 -0.75 -11.99
CA GLY A 68 7.47 -2.13 -11.71
C GLY A 68 8.61 -3.00 -11.17
N ASP A 69 9.87 -2.57 -11.25
CA ASP A 69 11.00 -3.33 -10.67
C ASP A 69 11.01 -3.24 -9.14
N ASN A 70 10.43 -2.17 -8.60
CA ASN A 70 10.42 -1.91 -7.17
C ASN A 70 9.02 -1.89 -6.55
N ALA A 71 7.96 -1.72 -7.36
CA ALA A 71 6.56 -1.73 -6.94
C ALA A 71 5.66 -2.40 -8.00
N PRO A 72 5.88 -3.69 -8.32
CA PRO A 72 5.24 -4.35 -9.47
C PRO A 72 3.70 -4.36 -9.41
N ILE A 73 3.10 -4.63 -8.25
CA ILE A 73 1.63 -4.67 -8.11
C ILE A 73 1.05 -3.26 -8.15
N THR A 74 1.65 -2.35 -7.40
CA THR A 74 1.16 -0.97 -7.28
C THR A 74 1.24 -0.23 -8.61
N ALA A 75 2.40 -0.31 -9.29
CA ALA A 75 2.59 0.26 -10.62
C ALA A 75 1.71 -0.43 -11.66
N GLY A 76 1.57 -1.76 -11.59
CA GLY A 76 0.71 -2.54 -12.48
C GLY A 76 -0.77 -2.18 -12.33
N ASN A 77 -1.25 -2.05 -11.10
CA ASN A 77 -2.63 -1.62 -10.83
C ASN A 77 -2.88 -0.21 -11.37
N PHE A 78 -1.99 0.74 -11.08
CA PHE A 78 -2.13 2.11 -11.61
C PHE A 78 -2.16 2.12 -13.14
N LEU A 79 -1.26 1.41 -13.80
CA LEU A 79 -1.16 1.34 -15.25
C LEU A 79 -2.41 0.71 -15.88
N ASP A 80 -2.95 -0.36 -15.29
CA ASP A 80 -4.20 -0.99 -15.74
C ASP A 80 -5.40 -0.03 -15.63
N LEU A 81 -5.48 0.74 -14.55
CA LEU A 81 -6.54 1.73 -14.36
C LEU A 81 -6.41 2.92 -15.32
N VAL A 82 -5.17 3.35 -15.64
CA VAL A 82 -4.91 4.34 -16.71
C VAL A 82 -5.41 3.82 -18.05
N GLN A 83 -5.05 2.58 -18.42
CA GLN A 83 -5.46 1.97 -19.69
C GLN A 83 -6.97 1.81 -19.80
N LYS A 84 -7.64 1.54 -18.69
CA LYS A 84 -9.12 1.47 -18.61
C LYS A 84 -9.79 2.85 -18.64
N GLY A 85 -9.03 3.95 -18.63
CA GLY A 85 -9.56 5.31 -18.61
C GLY A 85 -10.25 5.68 -17.29
N VAL A 86 -9.97 4.95 -16.21
CA VAL A 86 -10.61 5.16 -14.90
C VAL A 86 -10.35 6.57 -14.40
N TYR A 87 -9.15 7.08 -14.59
CA TYR A 87 -8.74 8.38 -14.06
C TYR A 87 -9.30 9.59 -14.82
N ASN A 88 -9.78 9.39 -16.05
CA ASN A 88 -10.26 10.48 -16.90
C ASN A 88 -11.52 11.13 -16.29
N GLY A 89 -11.45 12.45 -16.06
CA GLY A 89 -12.50 13.25 -15.44
C GLY A 89 -12.52 13.22 -13.92
N LEU A 90 -11.67 12.42 -13.26
CA LEU A 90 -11.59 12.39 -11.79
C LEU A 90 -10.95 13.66 -11.23
N MET A 91 -11.38 14.02 -10.02
CA MET A 91 -10.96 15.24 -9.33
C MET A 91 -9.79 14.97 -8.37
N PHE A 92 -8.91 15.98 -8.25
CA PHE A 92 -8.04 16.11 -7.08
C PHE A 92 -8.88 16.61 -5.90
N HIS A 93 -9.44 15.68 -5.15
CA HIS A 93 -10.41 15.97 -4.10
C HIS A 93 -9.78 16.46 -2.79
N ARG A 94 -8.46 16.31 -2.64
CA ARG A 94 -7.71 16.77 -1.47
C ARG A 94 -6.34 17.30 -1.89
N VAL A 95 -6.14 18.61 -1.70
CA VAL A 95 -4.83 19.25 -1.91
C VAL A 95 -4.46 20.03 -0.65
N VAL A 96 -3.30 19.69 -0.07
CA VAL A 96 -2.82 20.29 1.19
C VAL A 96 -1.50 21.00 0.94
N ARG A 97 -1.50 22.32 1.21
CA ARG A 97 -0.33 23.19 1.04
C ARG A 97 -0.01 24.01 2.30
N ASP A 98 -0.98 24.20 3.19
CA ASP A 98 -0.83 24.91 4.45
C ASP A 98 -0.80 23.94 5.64
N PRO A 99 0.04 24.15 6.67
CA PRO A 99 1.04 25.22 6.81
C PRO A 99 2.29 25.02 5.92
N GLN A 100 2.41 23.90 5.23
CA GLN A 100 3.48 23.59 4.28
C GLN A 100 3.00 22.59 3.21
N PRO A 101 3.63 22.59 2.01
CA PRO A 101 3.26 21.68 0.95
C PRO A 101 3.32 20.21 1.42
N PHE A 102 2.25 19.46 1.15
CA PHE A 102 2.12 18.07 1.56
C PHE A 102 1.76 17.20 0.36
N VAL A 103 0.48 17.13 -0.03
CA VAL A 103 0.03 16.23 -1.11
C VAL A 103 -1.04 16.85 -2.00
N ALA A 104 -1.10 16.41 -3.28
CA ALA A 104 -2.24 16.54 -4.16
C ALA A 104 -2.80 15.13 -4.42
N GLN A 105 -3.95 14.81 -3.82
CA GLN A 105 -4.58 13.48 -3.85
C GLN A 105 -5.81 13.47 -4.74
N GLY A 106 -5.87 12.47 -5.62
CA GLY A 106 -6.98 12.21 -6.54
C GLY A 106 -7.26 10.71 -6.67
N GLY A 107 -8.00 10.34 -7.72
CA GLY A 107 -8.23 8.93 -8.06
C GLY A 107 -9.43 8.28 -7.37
N ASP A 108 -10.31 9.06 -6.72
CA ASP A 108 -11.60 8.57 -6.23
C ASP A 108 -12.62 8.56 -7.37
N PRO A 109 -13.13 7.37 -7.82
CA PRO A 109 -14.09 7.28 -8.91
C PRO A 109 -15.41 8.02 -8.64
N GLN A 110 -15.79 8.19 -7.37
CA GLN A 110 -17.00 8.93 -6.97
C GLN A 110 -16.92 10.41 -7.36
N SER A 111 -15.70 10.96 -7.51
CA SER A 111 -15.47 12.35 -7.90
C SER A 111 -15.88 12.66 -9.37
N LYS A 112 -16.21 11.62 -10.15
CA LYS A 112 -16.71 11.78 -11.51
C LYS A 112 -18.14 12.33 -11.55
N ASP A 113 -18.95 11.98 -10.55
CA ASP A 113 -20.30 12.53 -10.39
C ASP A 113 -20.23 13.93 -9.77
N PRO A 114 -20.67 14.99 -10.49
CA PRO A 114 -20.66 16.34 -9.97
C PRO A 114 -21.61 16.56 -8.78
N ASN A 115 -22.58 15.67 -8.59
CA ASN A 115 -23.56 15.71 -7.50
C ASN A 115 -23.11 14.89 -6.27
N PHE A 116 -21.99 14.20 -6.35
CA PHE A 116 -21.50 13.41 -5.20
C PHE A 116 -21.09 14.35 -4.05
N PRO A 117 -21.54 14.08 -2.80
CA PRO A 117 -21.27 14.95 -1.67
C PRO A 117 -19.76 15.17 -1.44
N PRO A 118 -19.24 16.41 -1.49
CA PRO A 118 -17.80 16.68 -1.36
C PRO A 118 -17.18 16.13 -0.07
N ALA A 119 -17.95 16.15 1.04
CA ALA A 119 -17.50 15.60 2.34
C ALA A 119 -17.28 14.09 2.35
N ARG A 120 -17.76 13.37 1.34
CA ARG A 120 -17.59 11.93 1.19
C ARG A 120 -16.53 11.55 0.16
N LEU A 121 -15.95 12.51 -0.56
CA LEU A 121 -14.85 12.26 -1.47
C LEU A 121 -13.63 11.74 -0.69
N GLY A 122 -12.90 10.81 -1.31
CA GLY A 122 -11.78 10.13 -0.69
C GLY A 122 -12.17 8.81 -0.01
N THR A 123 -13.44 8.38 -0.11
CA THR A 123 -13.92 7.10 0.44
C THR A 123 -14.11 6.00 -0.60
N GLY A 124 -14.06 6.32 -1.90
CA GLY A 124 -14.28 5.37 -2.99
C GLY A 124 -13.00 4.74 -3.51
N GLY A 125 -13.17 3.56 -4.14
CA GLY A 125 -12.14 2.85 -4.86
C GLY A 125 -12.67 2.27 -6.17
N TYR A 126 -11.80 1.64 -6.95
CA TYR A 126 -12.17 1.03 -8.22
C TYR A 126 -12.99 -0.24 -8.00
N ILE A 127 -14.23 -0.23 -8.45
CA ILE A 127 -15.07 -1.43 -8.52
C ILE A 127 -14.79 -2.15 -9.83
N ASP A 128 -14.34 -3.39 -9.76
CA ASP A 128 -14.16 -4.22 -10.93
C ASP A 128 -15.51 -4.52 -11.57
N PRO A 129 -15.76 -4.14 -12.83
CA PRO A 129 -17.08 -4.27 -13.42
C PRO A 129 -17.49 -5.73 -13.72
N GLN A 130 -16.55 -6.66 -13.78
CA GLN A 130 -16.85 -8.07 -14.02
C GLN A 130 -17.19 -8.80 -12.71
N LEU A 131 -16.48 -8.44 -11.62
CA LEU A 131 -16.63 -9.09 -10.33
C LEU A 131 -17.62 -8.35 -9.42
N ASN A 132 -17.92 -7.09 -9.72
CA ASN A 132 -18.72 -6.16 -8.91
C ASN A 132 -18.21 -6.05 -7.45
N ILE A 133 -16.88 -6.11 -7.29
CA ILE A 133 -16.19 -5.92 -6.02
C ILE A 133 -15.10 -4.86 -6.17
N GLU A 134 -14.78 -4.19 -5.07
CA GLU A 134 -13.66 -3.25 -5.04
C GLU A 134 -12.33 -4.01 -5.19
N ARG A 135 -11.49 -3.57 -6.13
CA ARG A 135 -10.13 -4.07 -6.25
C ARG A 135 -9.25 -3.42 -5.20
N LEU A 136 -8.85 -4.21 -4.22
CA LEU A 136 -7.87 -3.80 -3.22
C LEU A 136 -6.50 -4.37 -3.56
N ILE A 137 -5.45 -3.57 -3.32
CA ILE A 137 -4.06 -3.98 -3.48
C ILE A 137 -3.32 -3.91 -2.14
N PRO A 138 -2.29 -4.76 -1.95
CA PRO A 138 -1.49 -4.73 -0.73
C PRO A 138 -0.64 -3.46 -0.64
N LEU A 139 -0.31 -3.06 0.59
CA LEU A 139 0.82 -2.18 0.82
C LEU A 139 2.08 -2.90 0.33
N GLU A 140 2.76 -2.30 -0.65
CA GLU A 140 3.91 -2.89 -1.33
C GLU A 140 5.11 -1.97 -1.19
N ILE A 141 6.13 -2.40 -0.45
CA ILE A 141 7.33 -1.59 -0.20
C ILE A 141 8.58 -2.46 -0.29
N LYS A 142 9.52 -2.06 -1.12
CA LYS A 142 10.81 -2.74 -1.26
C LYS A 142 11.88 -2.06 -0.39
N PRO A 143 12.35 -2.71 0.68
CA PRO A 143 13.46 -2.20 1.48
C PRO A 143 14.76 -2.19 0.66
N ARG A 144 15.67 -1.26 0.93
CA ARG A 144 17.01 -1.26 0.30
C ARG A 144 17.76 -2.53 0.64
N GLY A 145 18.42 -3.09 -0.36
CA GLY A 145 19.17 -4.34 -0.24
C GLY A 145 18.32 -5.61 -0.33
N GLN A 146 17.00 -5.50 -0.37
CA GLN A 146 16.13 -6.66 -0.61
C GLN A 146 15.89 -6.86 -2.12
N LYS A 147 15.78 -8.12 -2.53
CA LYS A 147 15.48 -8.47 -3.93
C LYS A 147 14.02 -8.21 -4.28
N GLU A 148 13.11 -8.48 -3.33
CA GLU A 148 11.67 -8.41 -3.52
C GLU A 148 11.01 -7.40 -2.58
N PRO A 149 9.85 -6.83 -2.95
CA PRO A 149 9.05 -6.03 -2.06
C PRO A 149 8.48 -6.84 -0.89
N PHE A 150 8.23 -6.18 0.23
CA PHE A 150 7.39 -6.69 1.31
C PHE A 150 5.95 -6.27 1.07
N TYR A 151 5.02 -7.14 1.44
CA TYR A 151 3.59 -6.94 1.23
C TYR A 151 2.81 -6.90 2.54
N GLY A 152 1.77 -6.06 2.59
CA GLY A 152 0.78 -6.06 3.65
C GLY A 152 1.26 -5.56 5.01
N LYS A 153 2.43 -4.97 5.09
CA LYS A 153 3.00 -4.45 6.34
C LYS A 153 3.84 -3.19 6.10
N THR A 154 3.88 -2.33 7.11
CA THR A 154 4.83 -1.22 7.16
C THR A 154 6.25 -1.73 7.43
N ILE A 155 7.24 -0.95 7.04
CA ILE A 155 8.65 -1.25 7.29
C ILE A 155 9.33 -0.05 7.99
N SER A 156 10.37 -0.34 8.78
CA SER A 156 11.22 0.67 9.42
C SER A 156 12.50 0.93 8.62
N GLU A 157 12.86 -0.01 7.75
CA GLU A 157 14.03 0.09 6.89
C GLU A 157 13.79 1.12 5.79
N LYS A 158 14.86 1.76 5.33
CA LYS A 158 14.77 2.73 4.24
C LYS A 158 14.31 2.06 2.95
N PRO A 159 13.19 2.49 2.33
CA PRO A 159 12.73 1.91 1.08
C PRO A 159 13.60 2.33 -0.11
N VAL A 160 13.51 1.57 -1.22
CA VAL A 160 14.15 1.94 -2.50
C VAL A 160 13.50 3.19 -3.07
N LEU A 161 12.17 3.20 -3.16
CA LEU A 161 11.37 4.35 -3.61
C LEU A 161 10.96 5.16 -2.38
N THR A 162 11.28 6.46 -2.37
CA THR A 162 11.08 7.38 -1.24
C THR A 162 10.16 8.53 -1.63
N HIS A 163 9.52 9.13 -0.63
CA HIS A 163 8.65 10.30 -0.80
C HIS A 163 9.48 11.58 -0.98
N LYS A 164 10.13 11.75 -2.11
CA LYS A 164 10.70 13.04 -2.52
C LYS A 164 9.67 13.85 -3.29
N LEU A 165 9.92 15.14 -3.46
CA LEU A 165 9.10 16.01 -4.33
C LEU A 165 8.84 15.33 -5.69
N GLY A 166 7.59 15.28 -6.12
CA GLY A 166 7.16 14.64 -7.36
C GLY A 166 7.02 13.11 -7.28
N ALA A 167 7.19 12.49 -6.10
CA ALA A 167 6.84 11.08 -5.94
C ALA A 167 5.33 10.88 -6.13
N ILE A 168 4.95 9.79 -6.82
CA ILE A 168 3.56 9.32 -6.86
C ILE A 168 3.43 8.07 -6.00
N ALA A 169 2.44 8.08 -5.09
CA ALA A 169 2.21 7.00 -4.14
C ALA A 169 0.71 6.69 -4.00
N MET A 170 0.39 5.45 -3.58
CA MET A 170 -1.00 5.05 -3.35
C MET A 170 -1.50 5.55 -2.01
N ALA A 171 -2.68 6.17 -2.05
CA ALA A 171 -3.45 6.45 -0.85
C ALA A 171 -4.10 5.16 -0.33
N ARG A 172 -4.26 5.06 0.98
CA ARG A 172 -4.90 3.94 1.67
C ARG A 172 -5.57 4.38 2.96
N SER A 173 -6.43 3.53 3.49
CA SER A 173 -6.96 3.69 4.85
C SER A 173 -5.91 3.26 5.90
N GLN A 174 -6.29 3.13 7.15
CA GLN A 174 -5.40 2.64 8.20
C GLN A 174 -4.94 1.19 7.97
N THR A 175 -5.78 0.38 7.32
CA THR A 175 -5.44 -1.01 6.98
C THR A 175 -4.39 -1.05 5.87
N PRO A 176 -3.29 -1.80 6.01
CA PRO A 176 -2.23 -1.84 5.01
C PRO A 176 -2.69 -2.29 3.61
N ASN A 177 -3.63 -3.23 3.53
CA ASN A 177 -4.12 -3.80 2.27
C ASN A 177 -5.45 -3.16 1.83
N SER A 178 -5.54 -1.84 1.84
CA SER A 178 -6.75 -1.09 1.52
C SER A 178 -6.59 -0.05 0.41
N ALA A 179 -5.44 -0.02 -0.26
CA ALA A 179 -5.27 0.80 -1.44
C ALA A 179 -6.08 0.25 -2.61
N SER A 180 -6.60 1.12 -3.48
CA SER A 180 -7.41 0.75 -4.65
C SER A 180 -7.00 1.60 -5.85
N SER A 181 -7.71 2.70 -6.13
CA SER A 181 -7.44 3.61 -7.23
C SER A 181 -6.87 4.96 -6.80
N GLN A 182 -7.03 5.36 -5.54
CA GLN A 182 -6.60 6.67 -5.10
C GLN A 182 -5.08 6.76 -4.97
N PHE A 183 -4.53 7.85 -5.48
CA PHE A 183 -3.10 8.14 -5.44
C PHE A 183 -2.88 9.59 -5.00
N TYR A 184 -1.63 9.93 -4.69
CA TYR A 184 -1.23 11.31 -4.47
C TYR A 184 0.15 11.62 -5.05
N PHE A 185 0.34 12.87 -5.44
CA PHE A 185 1.67 13.45 -5.67
C PHE A 185 2.20 14.06 -4.38
N ALA A 186 3.44 13.78 -4.05
CA ALA A 186 4.17 14.45 -2.98
C ALA A 186 4.57 15.87 -3.44
N LEU A 187 4.14 16.89 -2.71
CA LEU A 187 4.42 18.30 -3.02
C LEU A 187 5.68 18.82 -2.32
N ALA A 188 6.36 17.97 -1.57
CA ALA A 188 7.62 18.21 -0.88
C ALA A 188 8.32 16.86 -0.59
N ASP A 189 9.49 16.91 0.02
CA ASP A 189 10.14 15.72 0.56
C ASP A 189 9.44 15.30 1.85
N LEU A 190 8.75 14.14 1.81
CA LEU A 190 7.90 13.62 2.88
C LEU A 190 8.45 12.31 3.46
N GLY A 191 9.75 12.28 3.76
CA GLY A 191 10.44 11.07 4.22
C GLY A 191 9.82 10.40 5.47
N PHE A 192 8.99 11.10 6.23
CA PHE A 192 8.24 10.52 7.36
C PHE A 192 7.11 9.57 6.93
N LEU A 193 6.72 9.57 5.64
CA LEU A 193 5.79 8.60 5.05
C LEU A 193 6.50 7.35 4.52
N ASP A 194 7.83 7.37 4.42
CA ASP A 194 8.62 6.24 3.93
C ASP A 194 8.39 5.01 4.83
N GLY A 195 8.20 3.86 4.19
CA GLY A 195 7.89 2.62 4.90
C GLY A 195 6.43 2.45 5.31
N ALA A 196 5.59 3.48 5.19
CA ALA A 196 4.17 3.44 5.54
C ALA A 196 3.23 3.52 4.34
N TYR A 197 3.68 4.09 3.21
CA TYR A 197 2.91 4.19 1.96
C TYR A 197 3.75 3.73 0.78
N ALA A 198 3.09 3.17 -0.24
CA ALA A 198 3.73 2.61 -1.43
C ALA A 198 3.99 3.70 -2.47
N VAL A 199 5.22 4.21 -2.54
CA VAL A 199 5.68 4.97 -3.70
C VAL A 199 5.89 4.00 -4.85
N PHE A 200 5.39 4.34 -6.04
CA PHE A 200 5.49 3.47 -7.22
C PHE A 200 6.00 4.18 -8.48
N GLY A 201 6.40 5.44 -8.38
CA GLY A 201 6.93 6.20 -9.50
C GLY A 201 7.24 7.64 -9.14
N TYR A 202 7.62 8.39 -10.18
CA TYR A 202 7.99 9.79 -10.06
C TYR A 202 7.55 10.59 -11.27
N VAL A 203 7.22 11.85 -11.04
CA VAL A 203 7.10 12.86 -12.08
C VAL A 203 8.50 13.10 -12.66
N THR A 204 8.63 12.96 -13.98
CA THR A 204 9.88 13.19 -14.72
C THR A 204 9.85 14.47 -15.51
N ASP A 205 8.65 15.00 -15.81
CA ASP A 205 8.43 16.28 -16.47
C ASP A 205 7.06 16.84 -16.07
N GLY A 206 6.90 18.18 -16.00
CA GLY A 206 5.64 18.82 -15.59
C GLY A 206 5.48 18.95 -14.07
N ILE A 207 6.56 18.98 -13.29
CA ILE A 207 6.48 19.17 -11.83
C ILE A 207 5.86 20.53 -11.46
N GLU A 208 6.04 21.55 -12.30
CA GLU A 208 5.41 22.87 -12.13
C GLU A 208 3.88 22.78 -12.29
N VAL A 209 3.38 21.87 -13.17
CA VAL A 209 1.94 21.60 -13.29
C VAL A 209 1.41 20.96 -12.00
N VAL A 210 2.13 19.95 -11.46
CA VAL A 210 1.78 19.33 -10.18
C VAL A 210 1.74 20.36 -9.05
N ASN A 211 2.69 21.29 -9.02
CA ASN A 211 2.73 22.37 -8.02
C ASN A 211 1.58 23.39 -8.18
N GLN A 212 0.91 23.44 -9.32
CA GLN A 212 -0.23 24.34 -9.57
C GLN A 212 -1.59 23.65 -9.39
N ILE A 213 -1.65 22.33 -9.17
CA ILE A 213 -2.90 21.59 -8.93
C ILE A 213 -3.60 22.19 -7.71
N GLN A 214 -4.88 22.50 -7.85
CA GLN A 214 -5.76 22.95 -6.79
C GLN A 214 -6.83 21.91 -6.47
N GLN A 215 -7.36 21.96 -5.27
CA GLN A 215 -8.49 21.11 -4.92
C GLN A 215 -9.69 21.47 -5.82
N GLY A 216 -10.26 20.43 -6.45
CA GLY A 216 -11.31 20.60 -7.45
C GLY A 216 -10.83 20.46 -8.90
N ASP A 217 -9.52 20.60 -9.18
CA ASP A 217 -8.99 20.37 -10.52
C ASP A 217 -9.24 18.92 -10.97
N ARG A 218 -9.48 18.75 -12.26
CA ARG A 218 -9.75 17.44 -12.85
C ARG A 218 -8.60 16.95 -13.70
N ILE A 219 -8.46 15.65 -13.76
CA ILE A 219 -7.62 14.95 -14.72
C ILE A 219 -8.39 14.92 -16.03
N ASP A 220 -7.91 15.65 -17.05
CA ASP A 220 -8.55 15.68 -18.37
C ASP A 220 -8.42 14.30 -19.02
N GLN A 221 -7.21 13.76 -19.02
CA GLN A 221 -6.87 12.45 -19.57
C GLN A 221 -5.62 11.90 -18.89
N ALA A 222 -5.53 10.57 -18.79
CA ALA A 222 -4.31 9.85 -18.46
C ALA A 222 -4.11 8.73 -19.50
N GLU A 223 -2.92 8.61 -20.05
CA GLU A 223 -2.60 7.61 -21.08
C GLU A 223 -1.21 7.00 -20.87
N VAL A 224 -1.06 5.73 -21.26
CA VAL A 224 0.23 5.03 -21.26
C VAL A 224 0.92 5.32 -22.57
N THR A 225 2.04 6.05 -22.54
CA THR A 225 2.79 6.42 -23.75
C THR A 225 3.96 5.49 -24.04
N LYS A 226 4.49 4.79 -23.01
CA LYS A 226 5.57 3.80 -23.14
C LYS A 226 5.39 2.66 -22.15
N GLY A 227 5.86 1.46 -22.52
CA GLY A 227 5.97 0.33 -21.62
C GLY A 227 4.66 -0.43 -21.36
N LEU A 228 3.58 -0.20 -22.11
CA LEU A 228 2.31 -0.93 -21.95
C LEU A 228 2.48 -2.46 -22.13
N ALA A 229 3.36 -2.90 -23.02
CA ALA A 229 3.65 -4.33 -23.22
C ALA A 229 4.24 -5.03 -21.97
N ASN A 230 4.76 -4.24 -21.03
CA ASN A 230 5.31 -4.71 -19.77
C ASN A 230 4.21 -5.01 -18.72
N LEU A 231 2.98 -4.55 -18.94
CA LEU A 231 1.84 -4.85 -18.08
C LEU A 231 1.41 -6.31 -18.26
N LYS A 232 1.34 -7.03 -17.14
CA LYS A 232 0.85 -8.42 -17.06
C LYS A 232 -0.48 -8.39 -16.30
N LEU A 233 -1.56 -8.72 -17.00
CA LEU A 233 -2.88 -8.87 -16.42
C LEU A 233 -3.04 -10.26 -15.80
N PRO A 234 -3.90 -10.43 -14.78
CA PRO A 234 -4.29 -11.75 -14.28
C PRO A 234 -4.85 -12.62 -15.41
N GLN A 235 -4.56 -13.90 -15.35
CA GLN A 235 -5.13 -14.92 -16.28
C GLN A 235 -6.46 -15.42 -15.71
#